data_447b6ebea5c5dfaa788f33354fa22c4d
#
_entry.id   447b6ebea5c5dfaa788f33354fa22c4d
#
_cell.length_a   1.000
_cell.length_b   1.000
_cell.length_c   1.000
_cell.angle_alpha   90.00
_cell.angle_beta   90.00
_cell.angle_gamma   90.00
#
_symmetry.space_group_name_H-M   'P 1'
#
loop_
_entity.id
_entity.type
_entity.pdbx_description
1 polymer ?
#
loop_
_entity_poly.entity_id
_entity_poly.type
_entity_poly.pdbx_seq_one_letter_code
_entity_poly.pdbx_strand_id
1 'polypeptide(L)'
;MATMMGCSTASSTKMTHTEWCKTRYEAAEELYKAKKYGRTVEKLEEILSTCAGSGYMEQAQFLLAESQFNLEHWIEARGEYGSFIVNFPGSPFAETAEFRKAVSSFNMDYRIDRDESNTTTAMKDFERYLANHPNTPLRDSVNYYYNLLVDRVAEKEFQTGRLYLRMEKPQAAVIYFKEYLETYPKAKHRQEALFLISDAYTDLDQFDPARQYLAIAQNEADKDEKILKRINKANDKIASAEESYEKRLKKESEKKRLQKEEKKLAE
;
A
#
# COMPACT_ATOMS: atom_id res chain seq x y z
N MET A 1 76.25 -47.07 6.12
CA MET A 1 74.80 -47.02 5.92
C MET A 1 74.37 -45.58 5.96
N ALA A 2 74.09 -45.02 4.79
CA ALA A 2 73.61 -43.63 4.62
C ALA A 2 72.13 -43.67 4.34
N THR A 3 71.33 -43.23 5.30
CA THR A 3 69.88 -43.07 5.19
C THR A 3 69.59 -41.74 4.48
N MET A 4 69.14 -41.84 3.21
CA MET A 4 68.59 -40.65 2.49
C MET A 4 67.22 -40.34 3.05
N MET A 5 67.08 -39.18 3.75
CA MET A 5 65.81 -38.58 4.05
C MET A 5 65.28 -37.90 2.78
N GLY A 6 64.21 -38.48 2.23
CA GLY A 6 63.48 -37.87 1.13
C GLY A 6 62.64 -36.71 1.64
N CYS A 7 62.96 -35.49 1.27
CA CYS A 7 62.08 -34.32 1.39
C CYS A 7 60.88 -34.51 0.45
N SER A 8 59.72 -34.81 0.99
CA SER A 8 58.44 -34.72 0.29
C SER A 8 58.10 -33.22 0.11
N THR A 9 58.33 -32.69 -1.04
CA THR A 9 57.82 -31.36 -1.45
C THR A 9 56.30 -31.49 -1.62
N ALA A 10 55.57 -31.05 -0.62
CA ALA A 10 54.13 -30.82 -0.77
C ALA A 10 53.95 -29.76 -1.86
N SER A 11 53.46 -30.21 -3.02
CA SER A 11 53.04 -29.32 -4.11
C SER A 11 51.87 -28.46 -3.61
N SER A 12 52.14 -27.22 -3.28
CA SER A 12 51.10 -26.20 -3.04
C SER A 12 50.45 -25.92 -4.40
N THR A 13 49.42 -26.67 -4.75
CA THR A 13 48.56 -26.37 -5.87
C THR A 13 47.94 -25.01 -5.62
N LYS A 14 48.37 -23.97 -6.38
CA LYS A 14 47.76 -22.63 -6.33
C LYS A 14 46.29 -22.79 -6.68
N MET A 15 45.40 -22.45 -5.75
CA MET A 15 43.97 -22.45 -5.91
C MET A 15 43.64 -21.56 -7.14
N THR A 16 42.82 -22.06 -8.07
CA THR A 16 42.35 -21.29 -9.20
C THR A 16 41.39 -20.19 -8.73
N HIS A 17 41.23 -19.13 -9.53
CA HIS A 17 40.28 -18.06 -9.23
C HIS A 17 38.85 -18.60 -9.01
N THR A 18 38.40 -19.53 -9.83
CA THR A 18 37.09 -20.16 -9.70
C THR A 18 36.95 -20.97 -8.38
N GLU A 19 37.96 -21.74 -8.00
CA GLU A 19 37.99 -22.47 -6.72
C GLU A 19 37.99 -21.51 -5.52
N TRP A 20 38.71 -20.41 -5.62
CA TRP A 20 38.71 -19.36 -4.62
C TRP A 20 37.31 -18.74 -4.44
N CYS A 21 36.64 -18.37 -5.54
CA CYS A 21 35.29 -17.84 -5.54
C CYS A 21 34.27 -18.85 -4.97
N LYS A 22 34.41 -20.12 -5.35
CA LYS A 22 33.58 -21.21 -4.81
C LYS A 22 33.68 -21.27 -3.28
N THR A 23 34.89 -21.34 -2.76
CA THR A 23 35.12 -21.44 -1.31
C THR A 23 34.54 -20.23 -0.55
N ARG A 24 34.64 -19.03 -1.15
CA ARG A 24 34.06 -17.80 -0.58
C ARG A 24 32.53 -17.82 -0.58
N TYR A 25 31.94 -18.29 -1.70
CA TYR A 25 30.50 -18.42 -1.79
C TYR A 25 29.96 -19.45 -0.78
N GLU A 26 30.58 -20.63 -0.68
CA GLU A 26 30.19 -21.65 0.29
C GLU A 26 30.27 -21.12 1.74
N ALA A 27 31.31 -20.36 2.07
CA ALA A 27 31.41 -19.71 3.37
C ALA A 27 30.32 -18.66 3.63
N ALA A 28 29.91 -17.90 2.61
CA ALA A 28 28.80 -16.96 2.70
C ALA A 28 27.46 -17.70 2.89
N GLU A 29 27.26 -18.80 2.16
CA GLU A 29 26.06 -19.64 2.27
C GLU A 29 25.92 -20.26 3.68
N GLU A 30 27.01 -20.70 4.29
CA GLU A 30 27.01 -21.20 5.67
C GLU A 30 26.65 -20.08 6.67
N LEU A 31 27.13 -18.87 6.47
CA LEU A 31 26.72 -17.71 7.29
C LEU A 31 25.23 -17.40 7.14
N TYR A 32 24.70 -17.51 5.92
CA TYR A 32 23.27 -17.33 5.66
C TYR A 32 22.43 -18.41 6.36
N LYS A 33 22.78 -19.68 6.23
CA LYS A 33 22.13 -20.80 6.94
C LYS A 33 22.18 -20.62 8.46
N ALA A 34 23.27 -20.05 8.97
CA ALA A 34 23.42 -19.69 10.37
C ALA A 34 22.68 -18.40 10.77
N LYS A 35 21.88 -17.80 9.86
CA LYS A 35 21.13 -16.54 10.03
C LYS A 35 22.01 -15.33 10.40
N LYS A 36 23.28 -15.37 10.05
CA LYS A 36 24.24 -14.26 10.26
C LYS A 36 24.21 -13.29 9.07
N TYR A 37 23.03 -12.81 8.74
CA TYR A 37 22.75 -12.09 7.50
C TYR A 37 23.66 -10.87 7.27
N GLY A 38 23.98 -10.07 8.30
CA GLY A 38 24.89 -8.93 8.16
C GLY A 38 26.27 -9.34 7.67
N ARG A 39 26.85 -10.42 8.25
CA ARG A 39 28.14 -10.96 7.80
C ARG A 39 28.04 -11.61 6.42
N THR A 40 26.88 -12.17 6.09
CA THR A 40 26.61 -12.72 4.75
C THR A 40 26.67 -11.62 3.71
N VAL A 41 26.05 -10.46 3.98
CA VAL A 41 26.09 -9.28 3.08
C VAL A 41 27.52 -8.86 2.81
N GLU A 42 28.35 -8.64 3.85
CA GLU A 42 29.76 -8.24 3.69
C GLU A 42 30.55 -9.22 2.79
N LYS A 43 30.33 -10.53 2.96
CA LYS A 43 31.00 -11.56 2.16
C LYS A 43 30.50 -11.61 0.71
N LEU A 44 29.22 -11.42 0.50
CA LEU A 44 28.64 -11.44 -0.84
C LEU A 44 29.02 -10.20 -1.64
N GLU A 45 29.12 -9.03 -1.03
CA GLU A 45 29.63 -7.81 -1.66
C GLU A 45 31.08 -7.97 -2.11
N GLU A 46 31.94 -8.62 -1.28
CA GLU A 46 33.29 -9.00 -1.66
C GLU A 46 33.29 -9.90 -2.91
N ILE A 47 32.42 -10.94 -2.93
CA ILE A 47 32.30 -11.89 -4.06
C ILE A 47 31.83 -11.16 -5.32
N LEU A 48 30.80 -10.33 -5.23
CA LEU A 48 30.27 -9.61 -6.39
C LEU A 48 31.30 -8.65 -7.00
N SER A 49 32.20 -8.10 -6.19
CA SER A 49 33.27 -7.22 -6.68
C SER A 49 34.48 -7.96 -7.27
N THR A 50 34.76 -9.20 -6.81
CA THR A 50 36.02 -9.90 -7.12
C THR A 50 35.85 -11.14 -7.99
N CYS A 51 34.66 -11.77 -8.04
CA CYS A 51 34.42 -13.06 -8.66
C CYS A 51 33.74 -13.00 -10.02
N ALA A 52 33.86 -11.89 -10.76
CA ALA A 52 33.31 -11.77 -12.09
C ALA A 52 33.77 -12.95 -12.99
N GLY A 53 32.83 -13.56 -13.70
CA GLY A 53 33.08 -14.70 -14.60
C GLY A 53 33.30 -16.05 -13.91
N SER A 54 33.18 -16.14 -12.58
CA SER A 54 33.41 -17.38 -11.84
C SER A 54 32.24 -18.40 -11.89
N GLY A 55 31.06 -18.00 -12.41
CA GLY A 55 29.83 -18.81 -12.37
C GLY A 55 29.04 -18.72 -11.06
N TYR A 56 29.53 -17.97 -10.04
CA TYR A 56 28.86 -17.83 -8.74
C TYR A 56 28.11 -16.49 -8.59
N MET A 57 28.16 -15.62 -9.61
CA MET A 57 27.59 -14.29 -9.56
C MET A 57 26.07 -14.30 -9.38
N GLU A 58 25.39 -15.19 -10.08
CA GLU A 58 23.93 -15.35 -10.00
C GLU A 58 23.48 -15.70 -8.58
N GLN A 59 24.06 -16.79 -8.02
CA GLN A 59 23.72 -17.25 -6.68
C GLN A 59 24.13 -16.23 -5.61
N ALA A 60 25.27 -15.57 -5.78
CA ALA A 60 25.75 -14.55 -4.85
C ALA A 60 24.83 -13.34 -4.82
N GLN A 61 24.41 -12.83 -5.98
CA GLN A 61 23.49 -11.68 -6.02
C GLN A 61 22.11 -12.02 -5.47
N PHE A 62 21.57 -13.20 -5.77
CA PHE A 62 20.31 -13.63 -5.19
C PHE A 62 20.41 -13.78 -3.68
N LEU A 63 21.47 -14.40 -3.16
CA LEU A 63 21.68 -14.59 -1.74
C LEU A 63 21.92 -13.26 -0.99
N LEU A 64 22.53 -12.27 -1.66
CA LEU A 64 22.65 -10.91 -1.14
C LEU A 64 21.27 -10.27 -0.95
N ALA A 65 20.43 -10.34 -1.99
CA ALA A 65 19.06 -9.85 -1.92
C ALA A 65 18.25 -10.52 -0.80
N GLU A 66 18.34 -11.84 -0.67
CA GLU A 66 17.71 -12.61 0.41
C GLU A 66 18.27 -12.24 1.80
N SER A 67 19.56 -11.92 1.90
CA SER A 67 20.17 -11.49 3.16
C SER A 67 19.67 -10.12 3.60
N GLN A 68 19.59 -9.16 2.67
CA GLN A 68 19.02 -7.83 2.90
C GLN A 68 17.54 -7.93 3.29
N PHE A 69 16.79 -8.81 2.61
CA PHE A 69 15.38 -9.06 2.91
C PHE A 69 15.18 -9.61 4.34
N ASN A 70 16.01 -10.55 4.77
CA ASN A 70 15.94 -11.11 6.11
C ASN A 70 16.45 -10.16 7.21
N LEU A 71 17.22 -9.13 6.86
CA LEU A 71 17.59 -8.01 7.73
C LEU A 71 16.51 -6.93 7.80
N GLU A 72 15.42 -7.08 7.04
CA GLU A 72 14.37 -6.06 6.88
C GLU A 72 14.90 -4.73 6.29
N HIS A 73 16.02 -4.79 5.58
CA HIS A 73 16.58 -3.69 4.82
C HIS A 73 15.86 -3.59 3.46
N TRP A 74 14.60 -3.10 3.50
CA TRP A 74 13.66 -3.21 2.39
C TRP A 74 14.09 -2.46 1.14
N ILE A 75 14.76 -1.31 1.29
CA ILE A 75 15.25 -0.48 0.18
C ILE A 75 16.36 -1.23 -0.56
N GLU A 76 17.34 -1.74 0.20
CA GLU A 76 18.48 -2.49 -0.32
C GLU A 76 17.99 -3.80 -0.95
N ALA A 77 17.14 -4.56 -0.26
CA ALA A 77 16.57 -5.80 -0.78
C ALA A 77 15.86 -5.59 -2.12
N ARG A 78 15.02 -4.55 -2.21
CA ARG A 78 14.33 -4.19 -3.44
C ARG A 78 15.29 -3.84 -4.57
N GLY A 79 16.36 -3.13 -4.26
CA GLY A 79 17.43 -2.77 -5.20
C GLY A 79 18.16 -4.01 -5.72
N GLU A 80 18.58 -4.91 -4.82
CA GLU A 80 19.29 -6.13 -5.16
C GLU A 80 18.44 -7.10 -5.97
N TYR A 81 17.17 -7.33 -5.62
CA TYR A 81 16.26 -8.13 -6.45
C TYR A 81 16.05 -7.48 -7.82
N GLY A 82 15.93 -6.14 -7.88
CA GLY A 82 15.83 -5.42 -9.15
C GLY A 82 17.04 -5.64 -10.04
N SER A 83 18.24 -5.52 -9.50
CA SER A 83 19.50 -5.80 -10.19
C SER A 83 19.60 -7.25 -10.62
N PHE A 84 19.19 -8.19 -9.76
CA PHE A 84 19.18 -9.62 -10.09
C PHE A 84 18.30 -9.94 -11.30
N ILE A 85 17.07 -9.41 -11.35
CA ILE A 85 16.13 -9.63 -12.46
C ILE A 85 16.71 -9.10 -13.78
N VAL A 86 17.40 -7.97 -13.75
CA VAL A 86 18.04 -7.38 -14.94
C VAL A 86 19.26 -8.20 -15.40
N ASN A 87 20.10 -8.64 -14.47
CA ASN A 87 21.34 -9.33 -14.77
C ASN A 87 21.12 -10.81 -15.15
N PHE A 88 20.09 -11.45 -14.57
CA PHE A 88 19.81 -12.88 -14.71
C PHE A 88 18.34 -13.16 -15.03
N PRO A 89 17.81 -12.63 -16.15
CA PRO A 89 16.38 -12.77 -16.47
C PRO A 89 15.94 -14.21 -16.75
N GLY A 90 16.87 -15.10 -17.13
CA GLY A 90 16.63 -16.53 -17.36
C GLY A 90 16.87 -17.42 -16.15
N SER A 91 17.15 -16.84 -14.98
CA SER A 91 17.39 -17.58 -13.75
C SER A 91 16.13 -18.29 -13.26
N PRO A 92 16.26 -19.51 -12.69
CA PRO A 92 15.14 -20.16 -11.99
C PRO A 92 14.68 -19.37 -10.75
N PHE A 93 15.49 -18.44 -10.25
CA PHE A 93 15.14 -17.57 -9.14
C PHE A 93 14.47 -16.25 -9.56
N ALA A 94 14.36 -15.96 -10.88
CA ALA A 94 13.85 -14.68 -11.38
C ALA A 94 12.41 -14.40 -10.92
N GLU A 95 11.52 -15.39 -11.00
CA GLU A 95 10.14 -15.26 -10.50
C GLU A 95 10.10 -14.96 -8.99
N THR A 96 10.90 -15.69 -8.20
CA THR A 96 11.02 -15.45 -6.76
C THR A 96 11.55 -14.06 -6.47
N ALA A 97 12.55 -13.60 -7.22
CA ALA A 97 13.12 -12.27 -7.08
C ALA A 97 12.10 -11.16 -7.40
N GLU A 98 11.28 -11.31 -8.45
CA GLU A 98 10.21 -10.37 -8.77
C GLU A 98 9.16 -10.29 -7.65
N PHE A 99 8.72 -11.42 -7.11
CA PHE A 99 7.81 -11.46 -5.98
C PHE A 99 8.40 -10.82 -4.73
N ARG A 100 9.64 -11.19 -4.36
CA ARG A 100 10.35 -10.63 -3.19
C ARG A 100 10.59 -9.13 -3.33
N LYS A 101 10.89 -8.65 -4.54
CA LYS A 101 10.99 -7.21 -4.83
C LYS A 101 9.67 -6.50 -4.54
N ALA A 102 8.53 -7.05 -4.98
CA ALA A 102 7.22 -6.46 -4.70
C ALA A 102 6.90 -6.48 -3.20
N VAL A 103 7.23 -7.55 -2.48
CA VAL A 103 7.08 -7.64 -1.02
C VAL A 103 8.00 -6.64 -0.31
N SER A 104 9.22 -6.42 -0.80
CA SER A 104 10.12 -5.39 -0.27
C SER A 104 9.51 -4.00 -0.45
N SER A 105 8.96 -3.69 -1.64
CA SER A 105 8.23 -2.43 -1.88
C SER A 105 7.04 -2.25 -0.92
N PHE A 106 6.30 -3.32 -0.63
CA PHE A 106 5.21 -3.31 0.34
C PHE A 106 5.67 -2.93 1.75
N ASN A 107 6.84 -3.42 2.17
CA ASN A 107 7.38 -3.19 3.50
C ASN A 107 8.18 -1.88 3.65
N MET A 108 8.55 -1.23 2.55
CA MET A 108 9.31 0.03 2.58
C MET A 108 8.60 1.16 3.31
N ASP A 109 7.27 1.11 3.39
CA ASP A 109 6.52 2.18 4.02
C ASP A 109 5.40 1.67 4.93
N TYR A 110 5.60 1.87 6.23
CA TYR A 110 4.60 1.59 7.27
C TYR A 110 3.83 2.85 7.71
N ARG A 111 4.18 4.04 7.21
CA ARG A 111 3.57 5.29 7.65
C ARG A 111 2.63 5.85 6.58
N ILE A 112 1.35 5.63 6.80
CA ILE A 112 0.20 6.11 6.00
C ILE A 112 0.29 7.62 5.69
N ASP A 113 0.99 8.40 6.50
CA ASP A 113 0.94 9.87 6.45
C ASP A 113 1.96 10.53 5.50
N ARG A 114 2.88 9.82 4.89
CA ARG A 114 4.04 10.49 4.29
C ARG A 114 4.26 10.34 2.79
N ASP A 115 3.94 9.20 2.15
CA ASP A 115 4.27 9.11 0.71
C ASP A 115 3.40 8.08 -0.04
N GLU A 116 2.53 8.57 -0.92
CA GLU A 116 1.77 7.73 -1.85
C GLU A 116 2.66 7.02 -2.87
N SER A 117 3.90 7.52 -3.06
CA SER A 117 4.81 6.99 -4.07
C SER A 117 5.19 5.54 -3.78
N ASN A 118 5.40 5.19 -2.52
CA ASN A 118 5.78 3.83 -2.12
C ASN A 118 4.61 2.86 -2.27
N THR A 119 3.41 3.24 -1.83
CA THR A 119 2.20 2.42 -1.99
C THR A 119 1.91 2.16 -3.47
N THR A 120 1.94 3.21 -4.29
CA THR A 120 1.75 3.10 -5.75
C THR A 120 2.86 2.25 -6.40
N THR A 121 4.10 2.38 -5.94
CA THR A 121 5.23 1.57 -6.43
C THR A 121 5.04 0.10 -6.11
N ALA A 122 4.62 -0.23 -4.88
CA ALA A 122 4.34 -1.61 -4.48
C ALA A 122 3.17 -2.21 -5.28
N MET A 123 2.09 -1.47 -5.49
CA MET A 123 0.97 -1.92 -6.34
C MET A 123 1.44 -2.24 -7.76
N LYS A 124 2.21 -1.34 -8.38
CA LYS A 124 2.78 -1.56 -9.72
C LYS A 124 3.74 -2.75 -9.78
N ASP A 125 4.54 -2.99 -8.74
CA ASP A 125 5.43 -4.14 -8.69
C ASP A 125 4.63 -5.46 -8.61
N PHE A 126 3.53 -5.53 -7.86
CA PHE A 126 2.63 -6.70 -7.84
C PHE A 126 1.84 -6.87 -9.16
N GLU A 127 1.35 -5.80 -9.75
CA GLU A 127 0.67 -5.85 -11.06
C GLU A 127 1.61 -6.39 -12.15
N ARG A 128 2.86 -5.90 -12.17
CA ARG A 128 3.90 -6.37 -13.10
C ARG A 128 4.20 -7.85 -12.88
N TYR A 129 4.35 -8.27 -11.62
CA TYR A 129 4.57 -9.68 -11.30
C TYR A 129 3.44 -10.56 -11.86
N LEU A 130 2.17 -10.19 -11.65
CA LEU A 130 1.04 -10.96 -12.19
C LEU A 130 0.96 -10.95 -13.71
N ALA A 131 1.37 -9.86 -14.35
CA ALA A 131 1.43 -9.76 -15.81
C ALA A 131 2.52 -10.67 -16.39
N ASN A 132 3.69 -10.73 -15.73
CA ASN A 132 4.81 -11.58 -16.16
C ASN A 132 4.56 -13.07 -15.85
N HIS A 133 3.82 -13.37 -14.78
CA HIS A 133 3.58 -14.73 -14.27
C HIS A 133 2.08 -15.05 -14.12
N PRO A 134 1.32 -15.14 -15.25
CA PRO A 134 -0.14 -15.31 -15.20
C PRO A 134 -0.61 -16.61 -14.54
N ASN A 135 0.24 -17.64 -14.49
CA ASN A 135 -0.06 -18.94 -13.92
C ASN A 135 0.70 -19.22 -12.60
N THR A 136 1.20 -18.18 -11.94
CA THR A 136 1.96 -18.33 -10.70
C THR A 136 1.16 -19.02 -9.59
N PRO A 137 1.78 -19.92 -8.81
CA PRO A 137 1.17 -20.45 -7.59
C PRO A 137 1.07 -19.42 -6.46
N LEU A 138 1.77 -18.27 -6.57
CA LEU A 138 1.77 -17.21 -5.57
C LEU A 138 0.64 -16.18 -5.74
N ARG A 139 -0.31 -16.42 -6.66
CA ARG A 139 -1.42 -15.50 -6.96
C ARG A 139 -2.19 -15.08 -5.71
N ASP A 140 -2.51 -16.02 -4.82
CA ASP A 140 -3.24 -15.71 -3.58
C ASP A 140 -2.41 -14.85 -2.64
N SER A 141 -1.11 -15.10 -2.53
CA SER A 141 -0.21 -14.26 -1.75
C SER A 141 -0.11 -12.84 -2.32
N VAL A 142 -0.01 -12.70 -3.65
CA VAL A 142 0.00 -11.39 -4.33
C VAL A 142 -1.30 -10.65 -4.07
N ASN A 143 -2.46 -11.31 -4.26
CA ASN A 143 -3.77 -10.72 -4.00
C ASN A 143 -3.91 -10.26 -2.54
N TYR A 144 -3.38 -11.03 -1.59
CA TYR A 144 -3.37 -10.64 -0.18
C TYR A 144 -2.62 -9.32 0.06
N TYR A 145 -1.37 -9.22 -0.42
CA TYR A 145 -0.59 -7.99 -0.28
C TYR A 145 -1.21 -6.81 -1.04
N TYR A 146 -1.69 -7.07 -2.25
CA TYR A 146 -2.34 -6.05 -3.08
C TYR A 146 -3.59 -5.47 -2.39
N ASN A 147 -4.44 -6.33 -1.84
CA ASN A 147 -5.63 -5.89 -1.11
C ASN A 147 -5.27 -5.07 0.13
N LEU A 148 -4.19 -5.40 0.85
CA LEU A 148 -3.72 -4.58 1.95
C LEU A 148 -3.28 -3.18 1.50
N LEU A 149 -2.67 -3.06 0.30
CA LEU A 149 -2.33 -1.75 -0.28
C LEU A 149 -3.59 -0.97 -0.68
N VAL A 150 -4.57 -1.64 -1.30
CA VAL A 150 -5.87 -1.04 -1.63
C VAL A 150 -6.56 -0.52 -0.37
N ASP A 151 -6.58 -1.30 0.71
CA ASP A 151 -7.16 -0.88 1.98
C ASP A 151 -6.44 0.34 2.58
N ARG A 152 -5.13 0.45 2.44
CA ARG A 152 -4.36 1.63 2.89
C ARG A 152 -4.75 2.89 2.11
N VAL A 153 -4.83 2.79 0.79
CA VAL A 153 -5.23 3.95 -0.04
C VAL A 153 -6.66 4.35 0.29
N ALA A 154 -7.57 3.38 0.38
CA ALA A 154 -8.96 3.61 0.76
C ALA A 154 -9.09 4.29 2.14
N GLU A 155 -8.31 3.85 3.15
CA GLU A 155 -8.28 4.49 4.47
C GLU A 155 -7.85 5.96 4.37
N LYS A 156 -6.80 6.26 3.60
CA LYS A 156 -6.31 7.63 3.42
C LYS A 156 -7.36 8.53 2.76
N GLU A 157 -8.01 8.07 1.71
CA GLU A 157 -9.08 8.82 1.04
C GLU A 157 -10.27 9.07 1.97
N PHE A 158 -10.66 8.05 2.74
CA PHE A 158 -11.69 8.22 3.76
C PHE A 158 -11.30 9.26 4.81
N GLN A 159 -10.07 9.24 5.32
CA GLN A 159 -9.58 10.23 6.29
C GLN A 159 -9.49 11.65 5.67
N THR A 160 -9.21 11.75 4.38
CA THR A 160 -9.23 13.03 3.66
C THR A 160 -10.63 13.61 3.61
N GLY A 161 -11.64 12.82 3.29
CA GLY A 161 -13.05 13.24 3.38
C GLY A 161 -13.44 13.73 4.78
N ARG A 162 -13.03 12.99 5.82
CA ARG A 162 -13.23 13.39 7.23
C ARG A 162 -12.51 14.69 7.59
N LEU A 163 -11.32 14.92 7.04
CA LEU A 163 -10.57 16.15 7.25
C LEU A 163 -11.37 17.36 6.71
N TYR A 164 -11.95 17.24 5.51
CA TYR A 164 -12.77 18.31 4.94
C TYR A 164 -14.02 18.60 5.78
N LEU A 165 -14.66 17.59 6.38
CA LEU A 165 -15.74 17.82 7.34
C LEU A 165 -15.27 18.62 8.58
N ARG A 166 -14.11 18.27 9.14
CA ARG A 166 -13.53 19.03 10.29
C ARG A 166 -13.15 20.47 9.93
N MET A 167 -12.85 20.71 8.65
CA MET A 167 -12.57 22.05 8.11
C MET A 167 -13.84 22.82 7.72
N GLU A 168 -15.03 22.29 8.06
CA GLU A 168 -16.33 22.88 7.70
C GLU A 168 -16.51 23.10 6.19
N LYS A 169 -15.98 22.16 5.39
CA LYS A 169 -16.07 22.15 3.92
C LYS A 169 -16.88 20.95 3.41
N PRO A 170 -18.20 20.89 3.69
CA PRO A 170 -19.02 19.73 3.40
C PRO A 170 -19.10 19.43 1.88
N GLN A 171 -19.02 20.44 0.99
CA GLN A 171 -19.00 20.22 -0.46
C GLN A 171 -17.79 19.38 -0.89
N ALA A 172 -16.60 19.72 -0.39
CA ALA A 172 -15.38 18.97 -0.67
C ALA A 172 -15.46 17.55 -0.08
N ALA A 173 -15.95 17.42 1.16
CA ALA A 173 -16.11 16.11 1.79
C ALA A 173 -17.01 15.18 0.98
N VAL A 174 -18.13 15.68 0.44
CA VAL A 174 -19.03 14.92 -0.43
C VAL A 174 -18.29 14.37 -1.65
N ILE A 175 -17.43 15.19 -2.30
CA ILE A 175 -16.67 14.75 -3.49
C ILE A 175 -15.76 13.56 -3.10
N TYR A 176 -14.95 13.71 -2.05
CA TYR A 176 -14.02 12.67 -1.60
C TYR A 176 -14.73 11.37 -1.16
N PHE A 177 -15.82 11.47 -0.41
CA PHE A 177 -16.56 10.28 -0.02
C PHE A 177 -17.28 9.58 -1.18
N LYS A 178 -17.75 10.33 -2.18
CA LYS A 178 -18.33 9.73 -3.39
C LYS A 178 -17.28 8.95 -4.17
N GLU A 179 -16.13 9.56 -4.41
CA GLU A 179 -15.00 8.90 -5.08
C GLU A 179 -14.56 7.65 -4.30
N TYR A 180 -14.46 7.75 -2.96
CA TYR A 180 -14.19 6.62 -2.08
C TYR A 180 -15.18 5.47 -2.26
N LEU A 181 -16.49 5.75 -2.29
CA LEU A 181 -17.53 4.72 -2.45
C LEU A 181 -17.51 4.05 -3.81
N GLU A 182 -17.18 4.80 -4.86
CA GLU A 182 -17.08 4.32 -6.24
C GLU A 182 -15.82 3.47 -6.44
N THR A 183 -14.68 3.95 -5.96
CA THR A 183 -13.38 3.30 -6.16
C THR A 183 -13.19 2.07 -5.26
N TYR A 184 -13.72 2.13 -4.01
CA TYR A 184 -13.53 1.08 -3.00
C TYR A 184 -14.86 0.51 -2.49
N PRO A 185 -15.64 -0.18 -3.32
CA PRO A 185 -16.99 -0.63 -2.96
C PRO A 185 -17.05 -1.63 -1.79
N LYS A 186 -15.92 -2.28 -1.47
CA LYS A 186 -15.82 -3.26 -0.36
C LYS A 186 -15.00 -2.74 0.82
N ALA A 187 -14.63 -1.46 0.82
CA ALA A 187 -13.76 -0.92 1.86
C ALA A 187 -14.46 -0.86 3.23
N LYS A 188 -13.66 -1.00 4.27
CA LYS A 188 -14.09 -1.09 5.68
C LYS A 188 -15.04 0.02 6.13
N HIS A 189 -14.84 1.24 5.65
CA HIS A 189 -15.60 2.41 6.10
C HIS A 189 -16.77 2.79 5.18
N ARG A 190 -17.19 1.87 4.27
CA ARG A 190 -18.27 2.13 3.32
C ARG A 190 -19.54 2.63 3.99
N GLN A 191 -20.03 1.94 5.01
CA GLN A 191 -21.22 2.34 5.75
C GLN A 191 -21.05 3.71 6.42
N GLU A 192 -19.90 3.96 7.03
CA GLU A 192 -19.61 5.25 7.65
C GLU A 192 -19.58 6.39 6.64
N ALA A 193 -18.97 6.16 5.46
CA ALA A 193 -18.94 7.15 4.38
C ALA A 193 -20.35 7.55 3.91
N LEU A 194 -21.28 6.58 3.78
CA LEU A 194 -22.68 6.84 3.44
C LEU A 194 -23.36 7.77 4.44
N PHE A 195 -23.14 7.55 5.73
CA PHE A 195 -23.66 8.45 6.78
C PHE A 195 -23.03 9.84 6.72
N LEU A 196 -21.70 9.92 6.54
CA LEU A 196 -20.99 11.19 6.47
C LEU A 196 -21.38 12.02 5.24
N ILE A 197 -21.66 11.38 4.11
CA ILE A 197 -22.21 12.06 2.93
C ILE A 197 -23.60 12.61 3.22
N SER A 198 -24.46 11.81 3.87
CA SER A 198 -25.81 12.26 4.26
C SER A 198 -25.75 13.45 5.20
N ASP A 199 -24.88 13.41 6.21
CA ASP A 199 -24.66 14.52 7.13
C ASP A 199 -24.17 15.78 6.38
N ALA A 200 -23.19 15.62 5.48
CA ALA A 200 -22.64 16.71 4.68
C ALA A 200 -23.70 17.36 3.77
N TYR A 201 -24.56 16.55 3.14
CA TYR A 201 -25.67 17.09 2.35
C TYR A 201 -26.72 17.80 3.20
N THR A 202 -26.95 17.31 4.42
CA THR A 202 -27.84 17.99 5.39
C THR A 202 -27.29 19.37 5.77
N ASP A 203 -25.98 19.46 6.02
CA ASP A 203 -25.30 20.73 6.32
C ASP A 203 -25.32 21.72 5.13
N LEU A 204 -25.50 21.20 3.90
CA LEU A 204 -25.66 21.98 2.68
C LEU A 204 -27.11 22.36 2.36
N ASP A 205 -28.06 22.09 3.23
CA ASP A 205 -29.50 22.24 3.00
C ASP A 205 -30.01 21.42 1.78
N GLN A 206 -29.34 20.30 1.43
CA GLN A 206 -29.66 19.40 0.32
C GLN A 206 -30.27 18.09 0.84
N PHE A 207 -31.54 18.12 1.24
CA PHE A 207 -32.18 17.06 1.99
C PHE A 207 -32.50 15.80 1.16
N ASP A 208 -32.85 15.95 -0.12
CA ASP A 208 -33.13 14.80 -1.00
C ASP A 208 -31.88 13.92 -1.25
N PRO A 209 -30.72 14.48 -1.64
CA PRO A 209 -29.48 13.72 -1.70
C PRO A 209 -29.11 13.08 -0.34
N ALA A 210 -29.30 13.77 0.79
CA ALA A 210 -29.04 13.21 2.11
C ALA A 210 -29.83 11.93 2.36
N ARG A 211 -31.15 11.94 2.06
CA ARG A 211 -32.03 10.77 2.17
C ARG A 211 -31.64 9.65 1.22
N GLN A 212 -31.21 9.97 0.00
CA GLN A 212 -30.75 8.95 -0.95
C GLN A 212 -29.57 8.14 -0.42
N TYR A 213 -28.57 8.79 0.19
CA TYR A 213 -27.43 8.08 0.78
C TYR A 213 -27.80 7.27 2.01
N LEU A 214 -28.76 7.73 2.83
CA LEU A 214 -29.31 6.90 3.91
C LEU A 214 -30.10 5.69 3.40
N ALA A 215 -30.82 5.82 2.28
CA ALA A 215 -31.50 4.70 1.67
C ALA A 215 -30.51 3.62 1.17
N ILE A 216 -29.37 4.04 0.61
CA ILE A 216 -28.29 3.11 0.23
C ILE A 216 -27.75 2.42 1.48
N ALA A 217 -27.45 3.17 2.56
CA ALA A 217 -26.98 2.63 3.83
C ALA A 217 -27.98 1.62 4.44
N GLN A 218 -29.28 1.89 4.30
CA GLN A 218 -30.35 1.00 4.76
C GLN A 218 -30.42 -0.31 3.97
N ASN A 219 -30.30 -0.23 2.65
CA ASN A 219 -30.30 -1.40 1.79
C ASN A 219 -29.09 -2.31 2.04
N GLU A 220 -27.96 -1.74 2.42
CA GLU A 220 -26.73 -2.47 2.75
C GLU A 220 -26.68 -2.98 4.21
N ALA A 221 -27.58 -2.54 5.07
CA ALA A 221 -27.57 -2.83 6.51
C ALA A 221 -27.90 -4.29 6.88
N ASP A 222 -28.43 -5.08 5.95
CA ASP A 222 -28.79 -6.49 6.12
C ASP A 222 -29.42 -6.82 7.52
N LYS A 223 -30.36 -5.97 7.98
CA LYS A 223 -31.04 -6.07 9.28
C LYS A 223 -30.19 -5.79 10.53
N ASP A 224 -29.02 -5.18 10.39
CA ASP A 224 -28.26 -4.73 11.55
C ASP A 224 -29.04 -3.64 12.32
N GLU A 225 -29.56 -4.01 13.49
CA GLU A 225 -30.36 -3.10 14.32
C GLU A 225 -29.63 -1.81 14.72
N LYS A 226 -28.31 -1.86 14.87
CA LYS A 226 -27.53 -0.67 15.24
C LYS A 226 -27.49 0.32 14.08
N ILE A 227 -27.29 -0.19 12.87
CA ILE A 227 -27.33 0.61 11.65
C ILE A 227 -28.72 1.19 11.44
N LEU A 228 -29.77 0.38 11.56
CA LEU A 228 -31.17 0.82 11.42
C LEU A 228 -31.54 1.91 12.44
N LYS A 229 -31.14 1.78 13.70
CA LYS A 229 -31.32 2.83 14.71
C LYS A 229 -30.58 4.13 14.35
N ARG A 230 -29.37 4.02 13.80
CA ARG A 230 -28.61 5.19 13.34
C ARG A 230 -29.27 5.87 12.14
N ILE A 231 -29.83 5.10 11.21
CA ILE A 231 -30.58 5.62 10.06
C ILE A 231 -31.81 6.40 10.52
N ASN A 232 -32.60 5.87 11.46
CA ASN A 232 -33.75 6.57 12.00
C ASN A 232 -33.35 7.91 12.63
N LYS A 233 -32.30 7.91 13.45
CA LYS A 233 -31.78 9.15 14.05
C LYS A 233 -31.29 10.15 13.00
N ALA A 234 -30.67 9.69 11.92
CA ALA A 234 -30.22 10.55 10.84
C ALA A 234 -31.42 11.14 10.04
N ASN A 235 -32.47 10.35 9.81
CA ASN A 235 -33.71 10.85 9.20
C ASN A 235 -34.39 11.91 10.06
N ASP A 236 -34.44 11.73 11.39
CA ASP A 236 -34.99 12.75 12.31
C ASP A 236 -34.16 14.05 12.25
N LYS A 237 -32.82 13.94 12.19
CA LYS A 237 -31.93 15.10 12.01
C LYS A 237 -32.21 15.84 10.70
N ILE A 238 -32.36 15.12 9.59
CA ILE A 238 -32.68 15.70 8.28
C ILE A 238 -34.02 16.42 8.32
N ALA A 239 -35.06 15.80 8.88
CA ALA A 239 -36.40 16.40 8.98
C ALA A 239 -36.37 17.71 9.82
N SER A 240 -35.65 17.69 10.94
CA SER A 240 -35.50 18.90 11.81
C SER A 240 -34.71 20.01 11.11
N ALA A 241 -33.68 19.67 10.33
CA ALA A 241 -32.89 20.63 9.55
C ALA A 241 -33.74 21.26 8.43
N GLU A 242 -34.53 20.43 7.71
CA GLU A 242 -35.44 20.88 6.65
C GLU A 242 -36.51 21.81 7.17
N GLU A 243 -37.18 21.49 8.31
CA GLU A 243 -38.13 22.38 8.94
C GLU A 243 -37.50 23.74 9.33
N SER A 244 -36.29 23.69 9.86
CA SER A 244 -35.54 24.88 10.22
C SER A 244 -35.19 25.75 9.00
N TYR A 245 -34.82 25.09 7.88
CA TYR A 245 -34.54 25.75 6.59
C TYR A 245 -35.79 26.43 6.03
N GLU A 246 -36.93 25.73 6.01
CA GLU A 246 -38.21 26.32 5.55
C GLU A 246 -38.62 27.53 6.39
N LYS A 247 -38.45 27.50 7.72
CA LYS A 247 -38.70 28.63 8.60
C LYS A 247 -37.81 29.83 8.27
N ARG A 248 -36.53 29.57 7.94
CA ARG A 248 -35.59 30.62 7.49
C ARG A 248 -36.06 31.27 6.17
N LEU A 249 -36.44 30.46 5.17
CA LEU A 249 -36.93 30.94 3.88
C LEU A 249 -38.22 31.78 4.00
N LYS A 250 -39.17 31.34 4.85
CA LYS A 250 -40.41 32.10 5.11
C LYS A 250 -40.11 33.47 5.68
N LYS A 251 -39.26 33.55 6.72
CA LYS A 251 -38.85 34.84 7.35
C LYS A 251 -38.14 35.74 6.34
N GLU A 252 -37.28 35.20 5.49
CA GLU A 252 -36.54 35.99 4.50
C GLU A 252 -37.47 36.53 3.42
N SER A 253 -38.42 35.73 2.96
CA SER A 253 -39.43 36.15 1.98
C SER A 253 -40.35 37.26 2.50
N GLU A 254 -40.74 37.12 3.78
CA GLU A 254 -41.57 38.14 4.44
C GLU A 254 -40.81 39.45 4.60
N LYS A 255 -39.52 39.39 5.06
CA LYS A 255 -38.66 40.57 5.14
C LYS A 255 -38.48 41.28 3.81
N LYS A 256 -38.29 40.52 2.70
CA LYS A 256 -38.17 41.07 1.36
C LYS A 256 -39.48 41.72 0.90
N ARG A 257 -40.66 41.16 1.29
CA ARG A 257 -41.96 41.72 0.99
C ARG A 257 -42.16 43.06 1.73
N LEU A 258 -41.90 43.14 3.03
CA LEU A 258 -42.01 44.37 3.80
C LEU A 258 -41.10 45.48 3.24
N GLN A 259 -39.84 45.16 2.93
CA GLN A 259 -38.91 46.13 2.34
C GLN A 259 -39.40 46.68 0.96
N LYS A 260 -40.09 45.87 0.15
CA LYS A 260 -40.70 46.33 -1.11
C LYS A 260 -41.90 47.23 -0.85
N GLU A 261 -42.73 46.96 0.16
CA GLU A 261 -43.86 47.75 0.56
C GLU A 261 -43.41 49.12 1.11
N GLU A 262 -42.39 49.13 1.99
CA GLU A 262 -41.80 50.38 2.50
C GLU A 262 -41.22 51.26 1.38
N LYS A 263 -40.54 50.70 0.42
CA LYS A 263 -40.03 51.48 -0.74
C LYS A 263 -41.15 52.09 -1.58
N LYS A 264 -42.26 51.36 -1.80
CA LYS A 264 -43.42 51.91 -2.55
C LYS A 264 -44.17 53.03 -1.80
N LEU A 265 -44.07 53.05 -0.50
CA LEU A 265 -44.67 54.11 0.32
C LEU A 265 -43.78 55.37 0.42
N ALA A 266 -42.49 55.22 0.09
CA ALA A 266 -41.52 56.33 0.13
C ALA A 266 -41.37 57.04 -1.25
N GLU A 267 -41.93 56.50 -2.33
CA GLU A 267 -42.10 57.10 -3.69
C GLU A 267 -43.42 57.80 -3.78
#